data_b3181c7c123b1bc0188c311673a3772d
#
_entry.id   b3181c7c123b1bc0188c311673a3772d
#
_cell.length_a   1.000
_cell.length_b   1.000
_cell.length_c   1.000
_cell.angle_alpha   90.00
_cell.angle_beta   90.00
_cell.angle_gamma   90.00
#
_symmetry.space_group_name_H-M   'P 1'
#
loop_
_entity.id
_entity.type
_entity.pdbx_description
1 polymer ?
#
loop_
_entity_poly.entity_id
_entity_poly.type
_entity_poly.pdbx_seq_one_letter_code
_entity_poly.pdbx_strand_id
1 'polypeptide(L)'
;MRKLSPTALLLILSLLAPLVGPLSFVPAAHAQARTVRAKTDKMTDSLRTLANETAPDSDQRTRVIISLAGGPSKLPRAALEHMSANVLQQLNNVGMLVADVPNARLAELAHRPEVAWLSEDAEVRSLAVPDNTSHVEVTTGANQVLPTGNENVANGGAGNGVGIAVLDSGISPMDSAEFAGYQWQYGLLGLTRSLATYNRIQQAVDFTGENSTVDAYGHGTHTAGIAAGTGQASEDYAAQHAGAPTYGGIAPGANLYSVRVLNGQGVGTVANVIAGINWVIQNKDNYKIRVINLSLGTPIAQSYKTDPLCQAVGRAVDAGLVVVVAAGNWGKDSYGNTIYGGILSPANSPRVITVGATNTQQTNQRSDDVVASYSSRGPTLVDGIVKPDLVAPGNRTGAAETSAAPPAGGSSGGGGGLIGGLVGALGLGGSDTPPASGTYQILSGTSFAAPAVSGTVALMLEANPSLTPQMCKAVLMRTAQRLPVYERMVQ
;
A
#
# COMPACT_ATOMS: atom_id res chain seq x y z
N MET A 1 63.25 -38.79 -13.30
CA MET A 1 61.98 -38.54 -13.99
C MET A 1 61.57 -39.76 -14.80
N ARG A 2 60.65 -40.58 -14.27
CA ARG A 2 60.18 -41.78 -15.00
C ARG A 2 59.08 -41.33 -15.97
N LYS A 3 59.30 -41.55 -17.26
CA LYS A 3 58.30 -41.32 -18.30
C LYS A 3 57.17 -42.36 -18.16
N LEU A 4 55.97 -41.92 -17.95
CA LEU A 4 54.79 -42.79 -18.01
C LEU A 4 54.60 -43.32 -19.44
N SER A 5 54.25 -44.59 -19.56
CA SER A 5 54.06 -45.23 -20.88
C SER A 5 52.73 -44.77 -21.52
N PRO A 6 52.65 -44.78 -22.86
CA PRO A 6 51.43 -44.36 -23.57
C PRO A 6 50.14 -45.09 -23.20
N THR A 7 50.28 -46.31 -22.66
CA THR A 7 49.13 -47.13 -22.16
C THR A 7 48.58 -46.59 -20.84
N ALA A 8 49.38 -45.97 -19.97
CA ALA A 8 48.91 -45.36 -18.73
C ALA A 8 48.09 -44.07 -19.01
N LEU A 9 48.41 -43.33 -20.07
CA LEU A 9 47.67 -42.14 -20.49
C LEU A 9 46.33 -42.48 -21.05
N LEU A 10 46.19 -43.61 -21.78
CA LEU A 10 44.90 -44.06 -22.31
C LEU A 10 43.94 -44.57 -21.25
N LEU A 11 44.45 -45.17 -20.15
CA LEU A 11 43.60 -45.66 -19.05
C LEU A 11 43.06 -44.50 -18.19
N ILE A 12 43.80 -43.39 -18.06
CA ILE A 12 43.32 -42.19 -17.35
C ILE A 12 42.27 -41.46 -18.16
N LEU A 13 42.37 -41.41 -19.48
CA LEU A 13 41.34 -40.81 -20.32
C LEU A 13 40.04 -41.63 -20.40
N SER A 14 40.10 -42.97 -20.24
CA SER A 14 38.92 -43.82 -20.27
C SER A 14 38.15 -43.84 -18.95
N LEU A 15 38.74 -43.42 -17.83
CA LEU A 15 38.11 -43.36 -16.52
C LEU A 15 37.38 -42.00 -16.31
N LEU A 16 37.60 -40.98 -17.14
CA LEU A 16 36.91 -39.68 -17.08
C LEU A 16 35.73 -39.56 -18.03
N ALA A 17 35.52 -40.52 -18.89
CA ALA A 17 34.45 -40.47 -19.91
C ALA A 17 33.01 -40.69 -19.41
N PRO A 18 32.70 -41.35 -18.29
CA PRO A 18 31.30 -41.56 -17.89
C PRO A 18 30.70 -40.49 -16.95
N LEU A 19 31.40 -39.39 -16.64
CA LEU A 19 30.91 -38.34 -15.73
C LEU A 19 30.32 -37.12 -16.42
N VAL A 20 30.32 -37.07 -17.73
CA VAL A 20 29.59 -36.06 -18.51
C VAL A 20 28.32 -36.73 -19.05
N GLY A 21 27.30 -36.82 -18.19
CA GLY A 21 25.93 -37.08 -18.64
C GLY A 21 25.52 -36.00 -19.66
N PRO A 22 24.58 -36.30 -20.58
CA PRO A 22 24.13 -35.30 -21.50
C PRO A 22 23.67 -34.08 -20.73
N LEU A 23 24.35 -32.95 -20.92
CA LEU A 23 23.87 -31.65 -20.52
C LEU A 23 22.51 -31.50 -21.23
N SER A 24 21.44 -31.78 -20.51
CA SER A 24 20.11 -31.35 -20.91
C SER A 24 20.20 -29.85 -20.99
N PHE A 25 20.35 -29.34 -22.21
CA PHE A 25 20.05 -27.94 -22.48
C PHE A 25 18.61 -27.72 -22.09
N VAL A 26 18.38 -27.30 -20.85
CA VAL A 26 17.18 -26.55 -20.52
C VAL A 26 17.31 -25.31 -21.40
N PRO A 27 16.41 -25.11 -22.38
CA PRO A 27 16.43 -23.86 -23.13
C PRO A 27 16.25 -22.79 -22.05
N ALA A 28 17.26 -21.95 -21.85
CA ALA A 28 17.08 -20.70 -21.12
C ALA A 28 15.85 -20.09 -21.79
N ALA A 29 14.78 -19.94 -21.02
CA ALA A 29 13.67 -19.12 -21.44
C ALA A 29 14.30 -17.77 -21.78
N HIS A 30 14.51 -17.57 -23.07
CA HIS A 30 14.88 -16.27 -23.57
C HIS A 30 13.73 -15.38 -23.13
N ALA A 31 13.93 -14.62 -22.05
CA ALA A 31 13.25 -13.38 -21.90
C ALA A 31 13.56 -12.63 -23.19
N GLN A 32 12.70 -12.82 -24.20
CA GLN A 32 12.73 -11.97 -25.36
C GLN A 32 12.63 -10.56 -24.79
N ALA A 33 13.77 -9.87 -24.79
CA ALA A 33 13.77 -8.44 -24.68
C ALA A 33 12.86 -7.98 -25.82
N ARG A 34 11.59 -7.77 -25.49
CA ARG A 34 10.66 -7.11 -26.38
C ARG A 34 11.33 -5.77 -26.65
N THR A 35 11.95 -5.67 -27.82
CA THR A 35 12.35 -4.39 -28.36
C THR A 35 11.07 -3.57 -28.35
N VAL A 36 10.96 -2.67 -27.39
CA VAL A 36 9.89 -1.68 -27.30
C VAL A 36 10.10 -0.79 -28.51
N ARG A 37 9.51 -1.19 -29.65
CA ARG A 37 9.27 -0.25 -30.73
C ARG A 37 8.53 0.92 -30.07
N ALA A 38 9.05 2.13 -30.27
CA ALA A 38 8.36 3.33 -29.82
C ALA A 38 6.95 3.26 -30.38
N LYS A 39 5.99 2.90 -29.54
CA LYS A 39 4.60 2.79 -29.92
C LYS A 39 4.10 4.22 -30.10
N THR A 40 3.61 4.54 -31.29
CA THR A 40 3.12 5.88 -31.64
C THR A 40 1.79 6.21 -30.99
N ASP A 41 1.07 5.20 -30.50
CA ASP A 41 -0.18 5.35 -29.76
C ASP A 41 0.06 5.46 -28.25
N LYS A 42 -0.68 6.36 -27.61
CA LYS A 42 -0.54 6.73 -26.21
C LYS A 42 -1.57 5.96 -25.35
N MET A 43 -1.57 4.60 -25.39
CA MET A 43 -2.49 3.78 -24.61
C MET A 43 -1.85 2.46 -24.17
N THR A 44 -2.46 1.81 -23.17
CA THR A 44 -2.08 0.47 -22.72
C THR A 44 -2.28 -0.60 -23.79
N ASP A 45 -1.57 -1.72 -23.68
CA ASP A 45 -1.68 -2.82 -24.65
C ASP A 45 -3.07 -3.45 -24.64
N SER A 46 -3.73 -3.53 -23.49
CA SER A 46 -5.12 -3.99 -23.34
C SER A 46 -6.10 -3.09 -24.09
N LEU A 47 -6.02 -1.77 -23.92
CA LEU A 47 -6.87 -0.83 -24.67
C LEU A 47 -6.62 -0.89 -26.17
N ARG A 48 -5.37 -1.14 -26.58
CA ARG A 48 -5.03 -1.31 -28.00
C ARG A 48 -5.65 -2.57 -28.58
N THR A 49 -5.63 -3.66 -27.83
CA THR A 49 -6.31 -4.91 -28.23
C THR A 49 -7.80 -4.67 -28.37
N LEU A 50 -8.45 -4.05 -27.39
CA LEU A 50 -9.87 -3.71 -27.45
C LEU A 50 -10.19 -2.81 -28.64
N ALA A 51 -9.39 -1.78 -28.91
CA ALA A 51 -9.60 -0.88 -30.05
C ALA A 51 -9.48 -1.59 -31.42
N ASN A 52 -8.59 -2.60 -31.53
CA ASN A 52 -8.37 -3.35 -32.76
C ASN A 52 -9.39 -4.47 -32.98
N GLU A 53 -9.90 -5.07 -31.92
CA GLU A 53 -10.84 -6.21 -31.98
C GLU A 53 -12.31 -5.77 -32.00
N THR A 54 -12.59 -4.50 -31.65
CA THR A 54 -13.96 -3.97 -31.62
C THR A 54 -14.38 -3.50 -33.02
N ALA A 55 -15.53 -3.97 -33.46
CA ALA A 55 -16.13 -3.52 -34.74
C ALA A 55 -16.46 -2.01 -34.67
N PRO A 56 -16.33 -1.27 -35.80
CA PRO A 56 -16.53 0.20 -35.84
C PRO A 56 -17.91 0.68 -35.40
N ASP A 57 -18.92 -0.16 -35.53
CA ASP A 57 -20.33 0.07 -35.20
C ASP A 57 -20.73 -0.56 -33.83
N SER A 58 -19.77 -1.07 -33.07
CA SER A 58 -20.03 -1.69 -31.78
C SER A 58 -20.33 -0.62 -30.71
N ASP A 59 -21.35 -0.89 -29.90
CA ASP A 59 -21.72 -0.10 -28.74
C ASP A 59 -20.89 -0.40 -27.48
N GLN A 60 -19.91 -1.31 -27.58
CA GLN A 60 -19.02 -1.66 -26.45
C GLN A 60 -18.20 -0.45 -26.01
N ARG A 61 -18.18 -0.23 -24.70
CA ARG A 61 -17.53 0.91 -24.07
C ARG A 61 -16.58 0.45 -22.98
N THR A 62 -15.56 1.25 -22.76
CA THR A 62 -14.58 1.01 -21.68
C THR A 62 -14.37 2.29 -20.88
N ARG A 63 -14.36 2.16 -19.57
CA ARG A 63 -13.99 3.26 -18.67
C ARG A 63 -12.48 3.42 -18.69
N VAL A 64 -12.04 4.64 -19.02
CA VAL A 64 -10.62 4.97 -19.14
C VAL A 64 -10.26 6.19 -18.31
N ILE A 65 -9.00 6.21 -17.88
CA ILE A 65 -8.35 7.37 -17.28
C ILE A 65 -7.52 8.04 -18.38
N ILE A 66 -7.82 9.29 -18.64
CA ILE A 66 -7.18 10.12 -19.65
C ILE A 66 -6.20 11.05 -18.95
N SER A 67 -4.90 10.80 -19.05
CA SER A 67 -3.86 11.73 -18.63
C SER A 67 -3.68 12.80 -19.69
N LEU A 68 -3.69 14.07 -19.31
CA LEU A 68 -3.70 15.20 -20.24
C LEU A 68 -2.38 15.96 -20.25
N ALA A 69 -1.87 16.23 -21.44
CA ALA A 69 -0.71 17.09 -21.64
C ALA A 69 -1.12 18.56 -21.40
N GLY A 70 -0.78 19.12 -20.24
CA GLY A 70 -1.08 20.51 -19.90
C GLY A 70 -2.36 20.76 -19.10
N GLY A 71 -2.99 19.70 -18.56
CA GLY A 71 -4.12 19.76 -17.63
C GLY A 71 -5.51 19.60 -18.26
N PRO A 72 -6.56 19.39 -17.43
CA PRO A 72 -7.89 18.97 -17.86
C PRO A 72 -8.64 19.99 -18.77
N SER A 73 -8.35 21.26 -18.65
CA SER A 73 -8.97 22.32 -19.47
C SER A 73 -8.47 22.33 -20.92
N LYS A 74 -7.45 21.56 -21.26
CA LYS A 74 -6.84 21.53 -22.61
C LYS A 74 -7.60 20.65 -23.59
N LEU A 75 -8.32 19.62 -23.14
CA LEU A 75 -9.13 18.77 -24.02
C LEU A 75 -10.54 19.39 -24.16
N PRO A 76 -10.93 19.88 -25.33
CA PRO A 76 -12.25 20.48 -25.51
C PRO A 76 -13.36 19.45 -25.26
N ARG A 77 -14.36 19.83 -24.46
CA ARG A 77 -15.53 18.98 -24.20
C ARG A 77 -16.24 18.55 -25.48
N ALA A 78 -16.36 19.46 -26.46
CA ALA A 78 -16.91 19.17 -27.76
C ALA A 78 -16.18 18.04 -28.52
N ALA A 79 -14.88 17.87 -28.29
CA ALA A 79 -14.12 16.81 -28.92
C ALA A 79 -14.45 15.41 -28.31
N LEU A 80 -14.75 15.37 -27.03
CA LEU A 80 -15.22 14.16 -26.35
C LEU A 80 -16.65 13.82 -26.74
N GLU A 81 -17.51 14.83 -26.85
CA GLU A 81 -18.90 14.68 -27.30
C GLU A 81 -18.97 14.18 -28.76
N HIS A 82 -18.09 14.68 -29.64
CA HIS A 82 -17.99 14.18 -31.03
C HIS A 82 -17.60 12.70 -31.13
N MET A 83 -16.80 12.22 -30.14
CA MET A 83 -16.43 10.81 -30.04
C MET A 83 -17.45 9.99 -29.22
N SER A 84 -18.58 10.58 -28.85
CA SER A 84 -19.58 9.96 -27.96
C SER A 84 -18.97 9.50 -26.62
N ALA A 85 -17.88 10.11 -26.20
CA ALA A 85 -17.25 9.84 -24.92
C ALA A 85 -17.99 10.59 -23.81
N ASN A 86 -18.34 9.89 -22.73
CA ASN A 86 -19.02 10.47 -21.58
C ASN A 86 -18.00 10.74 -20.46
N VAL A 87 -17.77 12.00 -20.13
CA VAL A 87 -16.89 12.40 -19.02
C VAL A 87 -17.61 12.11 -17.71
N LEU A 88 -17.06 11.20 -16.93
CA LEU A 88 -17.57 10.81 -15.63
C LEU A 88 -17.01 11.69 -14.51
N GLN A 89 -15.73 12.05 -14.59
CA GLN A 89 -15.06 12.83 -13.54
C GLN A 89 -13.90 13.67 -14.10
N GLN A 90 -13.71 14.88 -13.54
CA GLN A 90 -12.55 15.73 -13.78
C GLN A 90 -11.68 15.77 -12.51
N LEU A 91 -10.42 15.38 -12.66
CA LEU A 91 -9.44 15.30 -11.58
C LEU A 91 -8.36 16.37 -11.78
N ASN A 92 -8.74 17.63 -11.54
CA ASN A 92 -7.98 18.82 -11.93
C ASN A 92 -6.56 18.86 -11.35
N ASN A 93 -6.40 18.53 -10.05
CA ASN A 93 -5.10 18.62 -9.38
C ASN A 93 -4.11 17.54 -9.83
N VAL A 94 -4.61 16.44 -10.37
CA VAL A 94 -3.79 15.37 -10.94
C VAL A 94 -3.74 15.41 -12.47
N GLY A 95 -4.43 16.39 -13.11
CA GLY A 95 -4.40 16.62 -14.56
C GLY A 95 -4.99 15.47 -15.37
N MET A 96 -6.06 14.85 -14.88
CA MET A 96 -6.67 13.66 -15.48
C MET A 96 -8.19 13.83 -15.64
N LEU A 97 -8.76 13.02 -16.55
CA LEU A 97 -10.20 12.81 -16.69
C LEU A 97 -10.51 11.33 -16.59
N VAL A 98 -11.65 10.98 -16.00
CA VAL A 98 -12.25 9.64 -16.10
C VAL A 98 -13.40 9.76 -17.10
N ALA A 99 -13.38 8.90 -18.11
CA ALA A 99 -14.42 8.91 -19.14
C ALA A 99 -14.81 7.50 -19.55
N ASP A 100 -16.07 7.35 -19.92
CA ASP A 100 -16.59 6.15 -20.56
C ASP A 100 -16.55 6.38 -22.09
N VAL A 101 -15.76 5.57 -22.80
CA VAL A 101 -15.41 5.79 -24.21
C VAL A 101 -15.80 4.58 -25.04
N PRO A 102 -16.47 4.75 -26.21
CA PRO A 102 -16.69 3.65 -27.14
C PRO A 102 -15.35 3.02 -27.55
N ASN A 103 -15.23 1.68 -27.51
CA ASN A 103 -13.98 1.00 -27.82
C ASN A 103 -13.45 1.33 -29.21
N ALA A 104 -14.35 1.49 -30.19
CA ALA A 104 -14.02 1.89 -31.55
C ALA A 104 -13.38 3.32 -31.65
N ARG A 105 -13.49 4.14 -30.61
CA ARG A 105 -12.95 5.51 -30.56
C ARG A 105 -11.66 5.65 -29.72
N LEU A 106 -11.21 4.58 -29.07
CA LEU A 106 -10.02 4.61 -28.22
C LEU A 106 -8.76 5.01 -28.99
N ALA A 107 -8.57 4.50 -30.20
CA ALA A 107 -7.43 4.85 -31.05
C ALA A 107 -7.45 6.31 -31.47
N GLU A 108 -8.62 6.84 -31.86
CA GLU A 108 -8.81 8.27 -32.21
C GLU A 108 -8.48 9.18 -31.03
N LEU A 109 -8.98 8.82 -29.84
CA LEU A 109 -8.70 9.57 -28.62
C LEU A 109 -7.20 9.56 -28.26
N ALA A 110 -6.53 8.43 -28.37
CA ALA A 110 -5.11 8.30 -28.08
C ALA A 110 -4.20 9.12 -29.02
N HIS A 111 -4.64 9.37 -30.27
CA HIS A 111 -3.87 10.17 -31.21
C HIS A 111 -3.99 11.69 -31.01
N ARG A 112 -4.89 12.13 -30.14
CA ARG A 112 -5.06 13.56 -29.90
C ARG A 112 -3.82 14.17 -29.22
N PRO A 113 -3.41 15.40 -29.64
CA PRO A 113 -2.24 16.05 -29.07
C PRO A 113 -2.39 16.39 -27.58
N GLU A 114 -3.65 16.65 -27.13
CA GLU A 114 -3.95 16.96 -25.74
C GLU A 114 -3.87 15.76 -24.82
N VAL A 115 -3.97 14.55 -25.35
CA VAL A 115 -3.86 13.31 -24.59
C VAL A 115 -2.39 12.94 -24.43
N ALA A 116 -1.94 12.78 -23.18
CA ALA A 116 -0.62 12.27 -22.86
C ALA A 116 -0.61 10.74 -22.81
N TRP A 117 -1.66 10.14 -22.20
CA TRP A 117 -1.78 8.69 -22.07
C TRP A 117 -3.23 8.26 -21.77
N LEU A 118 -3.63 7.06 -22.22
CA LEU A 118 -4.88 6.38 -21.87
C LEU A 118 -4.59 5.11 -21.10
N SER A 119 -5.28 4.91 -19.98
CA SER A 119 -5.25 3.70 -19.17
C SER A 119 -6.65 3.24 -18.82
N GLU A 120 -6.82 1.96 -18.57
CA GLU A 120 -8.06 1.42 -18.00
C GLU A 120 -8.25 1.90 -16.56
N ASP A 121 -9.50 2.03 -16.13
CA ASP A 121 -9.87 2.17 -14.71
C ASP A 121 -9.85 0.78 -14.06
N ALA A 122 -8.66 0.32 -13.70
CA ALA A 122 -8.44 -1.02 -13.17
C ALA A 122 -8.91 -1.15 -11.71
N GLU A 123 -9.24 -2.37 -11.29
CA GLU A 123 -9.60 -2.69 -9.93
C GLU A 123 -8.41 -2.55 -8.97
N VAL A 124 -8.67 -2.00 -7.81
CA VAL A 124 -7.72 -1.87 -6.70
C VAL A 124 -8.29 -2.62 -5.49
N ARG A 125 -7.46 -3.39 -4.79
CA ARG A 125 -7.86 -4.18 -3.62
C ARG A 125 -7.00 -3.88 -2.41
N SER A 126 -7.57 -4.06 -1.21
CA SER A 126 -6.82 -4.13 0.04
C SER A 126 -5.93 -5.38 0.10
N LEU A 127 -4.87 -5.32 0.87
CA LEU A 127 -3.81 -6.33 0.89
C LEU A 127 -3.62 -6.90 2.31
N ALA A 128 -4.61 -7.64 2.84
CA ALA A 128 -4.60 -8.20 4.20
C ALA A 128 -4.71 -9.72 4.23
N VAL A 129 -4.14 -10.35 5.27
CA VAL A 129 -4.20 -11.79 5.58
C VAL A 129 -4.34 -11.96 7.11
N PRO A 130 -5.25 -12.80 7.67
CA PRO A 130 -5.47 -12.94 9.13
C PRO A 130 -4.36 -13.70 9.87
N ASP A 131 -3.95 -13.26 11.09
CA ASP A 131 -3.00 -13.97 11.98
C ASP A 131 -2.80 -13.30 13.40
N ASN A 132 -2.21 -13.99 14.42
CA ASN A 132 -2.27 -13.66 15.87
C ASN A 132 -0.99 -13.05 16.52
N THR A 133 -1.08 -11.93 17.23
CA THR A 133 -0.18 -11.12 18.12
C THR A 133 0.64 -9.99 17.50
N SER A 134 0.63 -8.78 18.12
CA SER A 134 1.27 -7.56 17.62
C SER A 134 2.44 -7.10 18.48
N HIS A 135 3.56 -6.70 17.84
CA HIS A 135 4.74 -6.12 18.46
C HIS A 135 5.16 -4.80 17.77
N VAL A 136 4.21 -4.09 17.14
CA VAL A 136 4.51 -2.98 16.23
C VAL A 136 5.27 -1.84 16.93
N GLU A 137 4.80 -1.40 18.09
CA GLU A 137 5.41 -0.28 18.84
C GLU A 137 6.82 -0.61 19.33
N VAL A 138 6.99 -1.81 19.88
CA VAL A 138 8.27 -2.23 20.47
C VAL A 138 9.30 -2.47 19.37
N THR A 139 8.92 -3.16 18.32
CA THR A 139 9.83 -3.50 17.21
C THR A 139 10.23 -2.28 16.39
N THR A 140 9.35 -1.30 16.23
CA THR A 140 9.71 0.00 15.62
C THR A 140 10.50 0.90 16.55
N GLY A 141 10.40 0.68 17.87
CA GLY A 141 10.96 1.54 18.90
C GLY A 141 10.10 2.78 19.18
N ALA A 142 8.85 2.80 18.69
CA ALA A 142 7.91 3.90 18.96
C ALA A 142 7.69 4.08 20.47
N ASN A 143 7.56 2.98 21.21
CA ASN A 143 7.43 2.98 22.68
C ASN A 143 8.59 3.67 23.43
N GLN A 144 9.73 3.92 22.78
CA GLN A 144 10.88 4.63 23.37
C GLN A 144 10.79 6.14 23.23
N VAL A 145 9.98 6.63 22.29
CA VAL A 145 9.85 8.06 21.97
C VAL A 145 8.47 8.61 22.27
N LEU A 146 7.46 7.74 22.35
CA LEU A 146 6.10 8.16 22.67
C LEU A 146 5.98 8.61 24.12
N PRO A 147 5.29 9.73 24.38
CA PRO A 147 4.98 10.17 25.72
C PRO A 147 3.97 9.23 26.37
N THR A 148 4.14 8.96 27.67
CA THR A 148 3.21 8.14 28.44
C THR A 148 2.11 8.99 29.06
N GLY A 149 0.86 8.57 28.90
CA GLY A 149 -0.31 9.24 29.48
C GLY A 149 -0.86 10.41 28.64
N ASN A 150 -2.17 10.60 28.72
CA ASN A 150 -2.94 11.53 27.89
C ASN A 150 -2.51 13.00 28.03
N GLU A 151 -2.08 13.40 29.21
CA GLU A 151 -1.55 14.76 29.43
C GLU A 151 -0.25 15.01 28.66
N ASN A 152 0.62 14.01 28.62
CA ASN A 152 1.88 14.10 27.91
C ASN A 152 1.66 14.03 26.39
N VAL A 153 0.74 13.21 25.91
CA VAL A 153 0.30 13.21 24.51
C VAL A 153 -0.24 14.58 24.10
N ALA A 154 -1.03 15.23 24.96
CA ALA A 154 -1.51 16.61 24.71
C ALA A 154 -0.40 17.66 24.65
N ASN A 155 0.76 17.39 25.25
CA ASN A 155 1.93 18.29 25.21
C ASN A 155 2.79 18.11 23.94
N GLY A 156 2.54 17.08 23.15
CA GLY A 156 3.27 16.77 21.89
C GLY A 156 4.17 15.54 21.99
N GLY A 157 4.81 15.18 20.86
CA GLY A 157 5.69 14.02 20.76
C GLY A 157 4.98 12.74 20.32
N ALA A 158 3.71 12.84 19.91
CA ALA A 158 2.87 11.71 19.49
C ALA A 158 2.30 11.88 18.07
N GLY A 159 2.87 12.77 17.25
CA GLY A 159 2.37 13.10 15.90
C GLY A 159 1.40 14.28 15.91
N ASN A 160 1.34 15.06 16.98
CA ASN A 160 0.41 16.18 17.14
C ASN A 160 0.55 17.22 16.02
N GLY A 161 -0.60 17.70 15.53
CA GLY A 161 -0.64 18.72 14.48
C GLY A 161 -0.31 18.20 13.06
N VAL A 162 -0.05 16.90 12.89
CA VAL A 162 0.17 16.25 11.61
C VAL A 162 -1.06 15.45 11.22
N GLY A 163 -1.54 15.65 9.98
CA GLY A 163 -2.64 14.89 9.40
C GLY A 163 -2.16 13.70 8.57
N ILE A 164 -2.74 12.53 8.81
CA ILE A 164 -2.56 11.30 8.01
C ILE A 164 -3.86 11.02 7.27
N ALA A 165 -3.85 11.06 5.93
CA ALA A 165 -4.96 10.61 5.10
C ALA A 165 -4.82 9.10 4.84
N VAL A 166 -5.79 8.33 5.27
CA VAL A 166 -5.88 6.89 5.05
C VAL A 166 -6.84 6.65 3.88
N LEU A 167 -6.26 6.31 2.72
CA LEU A 167 -7.03 5.98 1.51
C LEU A 167 -7.28 4.47 1.50
N ASP A 168 -8.45 4.06 1.97
CA ASP A 168 -8.77 2.66 2.25
C ASP A 168 -10.30 2.41 2.21
N SER A 169 -10.80 1.41 2.93
CA SER A 169 -12.22 1.04 3.04
C SER A 169 -13.04 1.94 3.97
N GLY A 170 -12.44 2.95 4.58
CA GLY A 170 -13.04 3.83 5.57
C GLY A 170 -12.32 3.78 6.90
N ILE A 171 -12.78 4.57 7.88
CA ILE A 171 -12.42 4.45 9.30
C ILE A 171 -13.71 4.57 10.09
N SER A 172 -14.09 3.52 10.79
CA SER A 172 -15.23 3.57 11.69
C SER A 172 -14.75 3.83 13.10
N PRO A 173 -15.30 4.81 13.79
CA PRO A 173 -15.06 4.99 15.21
C PRO A 173 -15.67 3.76 15.92
N MET A 174 -14.81 2.95 16.49
CA MET A 174 -15.21 1.78 17.25
C MET A 174 -15.78 2.18 18.59
N ASP A 175 -14.92 2.82 19.28
CA ASP A 175 -15.10 3.41 20.58
C ASP A 175 -14.48 4.80 20.48
N SER A 176 -15.09 5.78 21.07
CA SER A 176 -14.56 7.16 21.06
C SER A 176 -13.15 7.25 21.65
N ALA A 177 -12.72 6.26 22.44
CA ALA A 177 -11.40 6.22 23.06
C ALA A 177 -10.28 5.90 22.05
N GLU A 178 -10.46 4.99 21.09
CA GLU A 178 -9.39 4.54 20.18
C GLU A 178 -8.86 5.64 19.28
N PHE A 179 -9.74 6.53 18.82
CA PHE A 179 -9.36 7.67 18.01
C PHE A 179 -9.62 9.00 18.71
N ALA A 180 -9.65 9.01 20.05
CA ALA A 180 -9.70 10.23 20.83
C ALA A 180 -8.35 10.96 20.80
N GLY A 181 -8.41 12.27 20.70
CA GLY A 181 -7.28 13.17 20.93
C GLY A 181 -7.43 13.90 22.23
N TYR A 182 -6.32 14.40 22.76
CA TYR A 182 -6.28 15.15 23.99
C TYR A 182 -5.66 16.52 23.76
N GLN A 183 -6.31 17.57 24.28
CA GLN A 183 -5.81 18.94 24.18
C GLN A 183 -6.07 19.72 25.46
N TRP A 184 -5.17 20.64 25.80
CA TRP A 184 -5.37 21.54 26.92
C TRP A 184 -6.39 22.61 26.54
N GLN A 185 -7.43 22.74 27.36
CA GLN A 185 -8.35 23.88 27.35
C GLN A 185 -8.01 24.83 28.50
N TYR A 186 -7.91 26.10 28.16
CA TYR A 186 -7.64 27.15 29.13
C TYR A 186 -8.94 27.91 29.42
N GLY A 187 -9.25 28.03 30.70
CA GLY A 187 -10.38 28.81 31.17
C GLY A 187 -10.14 30.32 31.02
N LEU A 188 -11.11 31.11 31.50
CA LEU A 188 -11.07 32.56 31.39
C LEU A 188 -9.75 33.11 31.95
N LEU A 189 -9.08 33.95 31.17
CA LEU A 189 -7.79 34.55 31.49
C LEU A 189 -6.61 33.57 31.69
N GLY A 190 -6.75 32.31 31.30
CA GLY A 190 -5.70 31.30 31.43
C GLY A 190 -5.44 30.83 32.88
N LEU A 191 -6.31 31.17 33.82
CA LEU A 191 -6.14 30.86 35.25
C LEU A 191 -6.41 29.38 35.58
N THR A 192 -7.13 28.68 34.72
CA THR A 192 -7.41 27.25 34.87
C THR A 192 -7.09 26.55 33.58
N ARG A 193 -6.65 25.30 33.66
CA ARG A 193 -6.53 24.39 32.49
C ARG A 193 -7.19 23.07 32.79
N SER A 194 -7.80 22.48 31.79
CA SER A 194 -8.37 21.13 31.85
C SER A 194 -7.98 20.36 30.59
N LEU A 195 -7.86 19.05 30.71
CA LEU A 195 -7.66 18.18 29.57
C LEU A 195 -9.02 17.91 28.93
N ALA A 196 -9.18 18.23 27.64
CA ALA A 196 -10.36 17.94 26.87
C ALA A 196 -10.07 16.90 25.80
N THR A 197 -11.04 16.06 25.53
CA THR A 197 -10.99 15.08 24.43
C THR A 197 -11.61 15.66 23.18
N TYR A 198 -11.11 15.24 22.01
CA TYR A 198 -11.70 15.54 20.71
C TYR A 198 -11.54 14.31 19.78
N ASN A 199 -12.36 14.23 18.73
CA ASN A 199 -12.23 13.16 17.75
C ASN A 199 -11.10 13.49 16.77
N ARG A 200 -10.09 12.60 16.64
CA ARG A 200 -8.98 12.75 15.70
C ARG A 200 -9.32 12.36 14.27
N ILE A 201 -10.43 11.68 14.04
CA ILE A 201 -10.99 11.50 12.69
C ILE A 201 -11.68 12.81 12.31
N GLN A 202 -10.93 13.70 11.67
CA GLN A 202 -11.37 15.08 11.42
C GLN A 202 -12.32 15.20 10.23
N GLN A 203 -12.18 14.32 9.23
CA GLN A 203 -13.04 14.24 8.05
C GLN A 203 -13.17 12.79 7.59
N ALA A 204 -14.32 12.48 7.02
CA ALA A 204 -14.59 11.23 6.33
C ALA A 204 -15.30 11.52 5.00
N VAL A 205 -14.75 11.00 3.90
CA VAL A 205 -15.27 11.20 2.54
C VAL A 205 -15.33 9.86 1.80
N ASP A 206 -16.34 9.71 0.93
CA ASP A 206 -16.55 8.50 0.14
C ASP A 206 -16.38 8.75 -1.36
N PHE A 207 -15.57 7.93 -2.02
CA PHE A 207 -15.35 7.93 -3.46
C PHE A 207 -15.79 6.61 -4.12
N THR A 208 -16.39 5.69 -3.35
CA THR A 208 -16.85 4.38 -3.86
C THR A 208 -18.19 4.46 -4.59
N GLY A 209 -18.96 5.49 -4.29
CA GLY A 209 -20.34 5.65 -4.77
C GLY A 209 -21.38 4.93 -3.90
N GLU A 210 -20.98 4.31 -2.79
CA GLU A 210 -21.92 3.68 -1.85
C GLU A 210 -22.60 4.71 -0.92
N ASN A 211 -22.20 5.99 -0.99
CA ASN A 211 -22.72 7.09 -0.15
C ASN A 211 -22.63 6.78 1.36
N SER A 212 -21.56 6.13 1.77
CA SER A 212 -21.27 5.75 3.14
C SER A 212 -19.79 5.96 3.46
N THR A 213 -19.49 6.49 4.62
CA THR A 213 -18.12 6.62 5.12
C THR A 213 -17.76 5.54 6.14
N VAL A 214 -18.73 4.65 6.46
CA VAL A 214 -18.56 3.54 7.40
C VAL A 214 -17.61 2.51 6.79
N ASP A 215 -16.66 2.04 7.59
CA ASP A 215 -15.79 0.93 7.21
C ASP A 215 -16.48 -0.40 7.44
N ALA A 216 -17.23 -0.88 6.44
CA ALA A 216 -17.90 -2.18 6.49
C ALA A 216 -16.95 -3.37 6.24
N TYR A 217 -15.73 -3.10 5.76
CA TYR A 217 -14.73 -4.13 5.47
C TYR A 217 -13.73 -4.33 6.64
N GLY A 218 -13.43 -3.26 7.38
CA GLY A 218 -12.58 -3.28 8.57
C GLY A 218 -11.09 -3.03 8.32
N HIS A 219 -10.64 -3.09 7.07
CA HIS A 219 -9.22 -2.95 6.74
C HIS A 219 -8.70 -1.53 6.98
N GLY A 220 -9.45 -0.49 6.61
CA GLY A 220 -9.05 0.90 6.80
C GLY A 220 -9.01 1.30 8.28
N THR A 221 -9.95 0.80 9.09
CA THR A 221 -9.96 1.00 10.54
C THR A 221 -8.72 0.38 11.20
N HIS A 222 -8.37 -0.84 10.82
CA HIS A 222 -7.17 -1.52 11.30
C HIS A 222 -5.89 -0.77 10.88
N THR A 223 -5.81 -0.34 9.63
CA THR A 223 -4.74 0.50 9.10
C THR A 223 -4.59 1.81 9.88
N ALA A 224 -5.70 2.50 10.16
CA ALA A 224 -5.71 3.71 10.96
C ALA A 224 -5.26 3.46 12.41
N GLY A 225 -5.67 2.33 13.00
CA GLY A 225 -5.27 1.90 14.33
C GLY A 225 -3.75 1.72 14.44
N ILE A 226 -3.10 1.06 13.48
CA ILE A 226 -1.63 0.92 13.45
C ILE A 226 -0.95 2.27 13.29
N ALA A 227 -1.47 3.14 12.43
CA ALA A 227 -0.85 4.44 12.21
C ALA A 227 -0.96 5.35 13.43
N ALA A 228 -2.15 5.38 14.08
CA ALA A 228 -2.47 6.41 15.06
C ALA A 228 -3.53 6.01 16.12
N GLY A 229 -3.79 4.73 16.34
CA GLY A 229 -4.64 4.27 17.44
C GLY A 229 -4.08 4.67 18.80
N THR A 230 -4.92 4.95 19.79
CA THR A 230 -4.47 5.19 21.16
C THR A 230 -4.14 3.92 21.92
N GLY A 231 -4.73 2.78 21.52
CA GLY A 231 -4.65 1.52 22.26
C GLY A 231 -5.46 1.53 23.58
N GLN A 232 -6.17 2.62 23.91
CA GLN A 232 -6.80 2.81 25.21
C GLN A 232 -7.76 1.67 25.58
N ALA A 233 -8.57 1.19 24.65
CA ALA A 233 -9.49 0.10 24.93
C ALA A 233 -8.76 -1.23 25.23
N SER A 234 -7.58 -1.46 24.63
CA SER A 234 -6.74 -2.62 24.96
C SER A 234 -6.03 -2.44 26.30
N GLU A 235 -5.60 -1.23 26.64
CA GLU A 235 -5.04 -0.92 27.96
C GLU A 235 -6.09 -1.10 29.07
N ASP A 236 -7.30 -0.61 28.87
CA ASP A 236 -8.42 -0.76 29.81
C ASP A 236 -8.79 -2.24 30.02
N TYR A 237 -8.74 -3.03 28.95
CA TYR A 237 -8.92 -4.47 29.03
C TYR A 237 -7.77 -5.16 29.78
N ALA A 238 -6.53 -4.85 29.47
CA ALA A 238 -5.34 -5.40 30.11
C ALA A 238 -5.26 -5.06 31.60
N ALA A 239 -5.75 -3.90 32.01
CA ALA A 239 -5.85 -3.51 33.41
C ALA A 239 -6.76 -4.44 34.24
N GLN A 240 -7.74 -5.08 33.61
CA GLN A 240 -8.67 -6.03 34.22
C GLN A 240 -8.30 -7.49 33.99
N HIS A 241 -7.41 -7.77 33.00
CA HIS A 241 -7.01 -9.12 32.56
C HIS A 241 -5.50 -9.19 32.48
N ALA A 242 -4.84 -9.59 33.56
CA ALA A 242 -3.39 -9.65 33.66
C ALA A 242 -2.79 -10.52 32.54
N GLY A 243 -1.84 -9.94 31.78
CA GLY A 243 -1.17 -10.61 30.66
C GLY A 243 -1.88 -10.43 29.30
N ALA A 244 -3.01 -9.70 29.23
CA ALA A 244 -3.60 -9.35 27.97
C ALA A 244 -2.69 -8.36 27.20
N PRO A 245 -2.56 -8.49 25.87
CA PRO A 245 -1.75 -7.57 25.07
C PRO A 245 -2.39 -6.19 24.94
N THR A 246 -1.56 -5.19 24.73
CA THR A 246 -1.97 -3.82 24.38
C THR A 246 -1.61 -3.52 22.92
N TYR A 247 -2.40 -2.66 22.26
CA TYR A 247 -2.31 -2.43 20.81
C TYR A 247 -2.37 -0.93 20.49
N GLY A 248 -1.34 -0.19 20.82
CA GLY A 248 -1.23 1.22 20.43
C GLY A 248 -0.73 1.41 19.01
N GLY A 249 -1.03 2.56 18.45
CA GLY A 249 -0.52 3.01 17.15
C GLY A 249 0.78 3.80 17.29
N ILE A 250 1.47 3.98 16.16
CA ILE A 250 2.78 4.64 16.13
C ILE A 250 2.71 6.15 16.43
N ALA A 251 1.63 6.83 16.05
CA ALA A 251 1.47 8.28 16.22
C ALA A 251 0.09 8.63 16.83
N PRO A 252 -0.14 8.28 18.11
CA PRO A 252 -1.46 8.39 18.74
C PRO A 252 -1.96 9.84 18.94
N GLY A 253 -1.18 10.85 18.61
CA GLY A 253 -1.57 12.26 18.57
C GLY A 253 -1.85 12.81 17.18
N ALA A 254 -1.60 12.05 16.11
CA ALA A 254 -1.85 12.49 14.74
C ALA A 254 -3.35 12.54 14.42
N ASN A 255 -3.76 13.54 13.62
CA ASN A 255 -5.12 13.62 13.09
C ASN A 255 -5.30 12.65 11.92
N LEU A 256 -6.48 12.07 11.79
CA LEU A 256 -6.85 11.12 10.77
C LEU A 256 -7.88 11.70 9.80
N TYR A 257 -7.73 11.36 8.53
CA TYR A 257 -8.66 11.70 7.46
C TYR A 257 -9.05 10.42 6.74
N SER A 258 -10.30 10.01 6.92
CA SER A 258 -10.86 8.81 6.30
C SER A 258 -11.24 9.12 4.86
N VAL A 259 -10.49 8.58 3.91
CA VAL A 259 -10.73 8.76 2.48
C VAL A 259 -11.10 7.39 1.91
N ARG A 260 -12.41 7.11 1.89
CA ARG A 260 -12.92 5.80 1.49
C ARG A 260 -12.87 5.67 -0.03
N VAL A 261 -11.98 4.78 -0.51
CA VAL A 261 -11.76 4.47 -1.92
C VAL A 261 -11.99 3.00 -2.25
N LEU A 262 -12.15 2.16 -1.20
CA LEU A 262 -12.53 0.76 -1.29
C LEU A 262 -13.94 0.58 -0.69
N ASN A 263 -14.77 -0.22 -1.34
CA ASN A 263 -16.14 -0.50 -0.94
C ASN A 263 -16.24 -1.46 0.26
N GLY A 264 -17.45 -1.84 0.64
CA GLY A 264 -17.69 -2.79 1.74
C GLY A 264 -17.15 -4.21 1.52
N GLN A 265 -16.60 -4.51 0.36
CA GLN A 265 -15.91 -5.76 0.02
C GLN A 265 -14.38 -5.59 -0.10
N GLY A 266 -13.84 -4.42 0.24
CA GLY A 266 -12.40 -4.12 0.14
C GLY A 266 -11.92 -3.94 -1.30
N VAL A 267 -12.81 -3.60 -2.23
CA VAL A 267 -12.54 -3.44 -3.65
C VAL A 267 -12.84 -2.01 -4.09
N GLY A 268 -11.98 -1.44 -4.91
CA GLY A 268 -12.15 -0.14 -5.53
C GLY A 268 -11.61 -0.09 -6.94
N THR A 269 -11.56 1.09 -7.53
CA THR A 269 -10.98 1.32 -8.85
C THR A 269 -9.83 2.30 -8.79
N VAL A 270 -8.98 2.31 -9.80
CA VAL A 270 -7.90 3.30 -9.97
C VAL A 270 -8.47 4.72 -9.93
N ALA A 271 -9.63 4.96 -10.54
CA ALA A 271 -10.32 6.25 -10.53
C ALA A 271 -10.70 6.69 -9.11
N ASN A 272 -11.22 5.78 -8.27
CA ASN A 272 -11.57 6.07 -6.89
C ASN A 272 -10.34 6.53 -6.08
N VAL A 273 -9.21 5.81 -6.24
CA VAL A 273 -7.96 6.13 -5.54
C VAL A 273 -7.41 7.48 -6.00
N ILE A 274 -7.42 7.75 -7.32
CA ILE A 274 -6.97 9.04 -7.87
C ILE A 274 -7.88 10.18 -7.39
N ALA A 275 -9.19 9.96 -7.29
CA ALA A 275 -10.13 10.93 -6.74
C ALA A 275 -9.82 11.25 -5.27
N GLY A 276 -9.53 10.22 -4.46
CA GLY A 276 -9.11 10.40 -3.08
C GLY A 276 -7.80 11.18 -2.96
N ILE A 277 -6.78 10.85 -3.77
CA ILE A 277 -5.51 11.60 -3.82
C ILE A 277 -5.76 13.06 -4.21
N ASN A 278 -6.59 13.31 -5.22
CA ASN A 278 -6.96 14.66 -5.67
C ASN A 278 -7.61 15.46 -4.54
N TRP A 279 -8.54 14.86 -3.80
CA TRP A 279 -9.16 15.48 -2.64
C TRP A 279 -8.15 15.83 -1.55
N VAL A 280 -7.20 14.93 -1.25
CA VAL A 280 -6.14 15.21 -0.27
C VAL A 280 -5.28 16.40 -0.70
N ILE A 281 -4.86 16.46 -1.97
CA ILE A 281 -4.06 17.58 -2.49
C ILE A 281 -4.81 18.90 -2.34
N GLN A 282 -6.13 18.91 -2.59
CA GLN A 282 -6.96 20.12 -2.46
C GLN A 282 -7.10 20.61 -1.03
N ASN A 283 -7.11 19.68 -0.07
CA ASN A 283 -7.47 19.97 1.31
C ASN A 283 -6.29 19.96 2.29
N LYS A 284 -5.08 19.60 1.82
CA LYS A 284 -3.91 19.38 2.67
C LYS A 284 -3.55 20.57 3.57
N ASP A 285 -3.66 21.77 3.06
CA ASP A 285 -3.28 22.98 3.80
C ASP A 285 -4.33 23.36 4.84
N ASN A 286 -5.62 23.23 4.51
CA ASN A 286 -6.73 23.47 5.43
C ASN A 286 -6.73 22.52 6.62
N TYR A 287 -6.39 21.25 6.36
CA TYR A 287 -6.43 20.17 7.34
C TYR A 287 -5.05 19.76 7.84
N LYS A 288 -3.98 20.43 7.42
CA LYS A 288 -2.59 20.08 7.77
C LYS A 288 -2.25 18.63 7.47
N ILE A 289 -2.79 18.09 6.38
CA ILE A 289 -2.45 16.74 5.93
C ILE A 289 -1.03 16.76 5.36
N ARG A 290 -0.18 15.89 5.90
CA ARG A 290 1.22 15.78 5.49
C ARG A 290 1.56 14.37 5.00
N VAL A 291 0.76 13.37 5.33
CA VAL A 291 1.00 11.97 5.03
C VAL A 291 -0.22 11.37 4.31
N ILE A 292 0.04 10.60 3.26
CA ILE A 292 -0.93 9.72 2.62
C ILE A 292 -0.49 8.27 2.87
N ASN A 293 -1.39 7.45 3.41
CA ASN A 293 -1.23 6.01 3.52
C ASN A 293 -2.06 5.30 2.46
N LEU A 294 -1.42 4.43 1.67
CA LEU A 294 -2.03 3.60 0.63
C LEU A 294 -1.71 2.13 0.92
N SER A 295 -2.61 1.46 1.65
CA SER A 295 -2.51 0.04 1.99
C SER A 295 -3.22 -0.84 0.94
N LEU A 296 -3.06 -0.50 -0.34
CA LEU A 296 -3.75 -1.08 -1.49
C LEU A 296 -2.84 -1.11 -2.72
N GLY A 297 -3.26 -1.82 -3.75
CA GLY A 297 -2.52 -1.84 -5.02
C GLY A 297 -3.19 -2.65 -6.12
N THR A 298 -2.66 -2.50 -7.32
CA THR A 298 -3.05 -3.24 -8.53
C THR A 298 -1.83 -3.79 -9.26
N PRO A 299 -1.94 -4.87 -10.04
CA PRO A 299 -0.83 -5.37 -10.85
C PRO A 299 -0.25 -4.30 -11.78
N ILE A 300 1.08 -4.34 -11.98
CA ILE A 300 1.77 -3.42 -12.89
C ILE A 300 1.45 -3.82 -14.33
N ALA A 301 0.73 -2.97 -15.07
CA ALA A 301 0.43 -3.15 -16.48
C ALA A 301 1.33 -2.29 -17.41
N GLN A 302 2.03 -1.29 -16.84
CA GLN A 302 2.78 -0.29 -17.62
C GLN A 302 3.88 0.37 -16.78
N SER A 303 4.75 1.15 -17.43
CA SER A 303 5.78 1.92 -16.72
C SER A 303 5.18 2.90 -15.72
N TYR A 304 5.84 3.09 -14.58
CA TYR A 304 5.44 4.12 -13.61
C TYR A 304 5.34 5.53 -14.22
N LYS A 305 6.02 5.75 -15.34
CA LYS A 305 6.01 7.04 -16.07
C LYS A 305 4.67 7.33 -16.75
N THR A 306 3.92 6.30 -17.07
CA THR A 306 2.62 6.38 -17.75
C THR A 306 1.47 5.88 -16.89
N ASP A 307 1.77 5.13 -15.84
CA ASP A 307 0.78 4.61 -14.88
C ASP A 307 0.06 5.77 -14.16
N PRO A 308 -1.28 5.87 -14.28
CA PRO A 308 -2.02 6.99 -13.72
C PRO A 308 -1.98 7.07 -12.20
N LEU A 309 -1.93 5.92 -11.49
CA LEU A 309 -1.74 5.93 -10.04
C LEU A 309 -0.35 6.44 -9.67
N CYS A 310 0.70 5.99 -10.37
CA CYS A 310 2.06 6.47 -10.15
C CYS A 310 2.20 7.97 -10.44
N GLN A 311 1.49 8.47 -11.46
CA GLN A 311 1.45 9.90 -11.74
C GLN A 311 0.70 10.69 -10.66
N ALA A 312 -0.44 10.17 -10.17
CA ALA A 312 -1.22 10.81 -9.12
C ALA A 312 -0.42 10.91 -7.80
N VAL A 313 0.21 9.81 -7.35
CA VAL A 313 1.08 9.86 -6.15
C VAL A 313 2.30 10.74 -6.37
N GLY A 314 2.84 10.80 -7.59
CA GLY A 314 3.91 11.72 -7.97
C GLY A 314 3.50 13.18 -7.75
N ARG A 315 2.30 13.59 -8.17
CA ARG A 315 1.75 14.93 -7.95
C ARG A 315 1.48 15.22 -6.47
N ALA A 316 1.05 14.23 -5.69
CA ALA A 316 0.92 14.38 -4.25
C ALA A 316 2.28 14.67 -3.58
N VAL A 317 3.34 13.97 -4.02
CA VAL A 317 4.71 14.23 -3.55
C VAL A 317 5.19 15.63 -3.97
N ASP A 318 4.89 16.08 -5.21
CA ASP A 318 5.19 17.44 -5.67
C ASP A 318 4.44 18.52 -4.88
N ALA A 319 3.25 18.18 -4.39
CA ALA A 319 2.48 19.05 -3.49
C ALA A 319 2.99 19.06 -2.04
N GLY A 320 4.08 18.34 -1.72
CA GLY A 320 4.72 18.29 -0.40
C GLY A 320 4.16 17.21 0.54
N LEU A 321 3.37 16.27 0.03
CA LEU A 321 2.82 15.15 0.80
C LEU A 321 3.79 13.95 0.80
N VAL A 322 4.02 13.35 1.96
CA VAL A 322 4.72 12.06 2.05
C VAL A 322 3.73 10.95 1.72
N VAL A 323 4.03 10.18 0.69
CA VAL A 323 3.16 9.08 0.25
C VAL A 323 3.81 7.75 0.61
N VAL A 324 3.14 6.97 1.46
CA VAL A 324 3.57 5.65 1.93
C VAL A 324 2.66 4.59 1.32
N VAL A 325 3.25 3.56 0.71
CA VAL A 325 2.51 2.56 -0.07
C VAL A 325 2.96 1.16 0.30
N ALA A 326 2.01 0.26 0.50
CA ALA A 326 2.27 -1.16 0.69
C ALA A 326 2.86 -1.80 -0.57
N ALA A 327 3.91 -2.63 -0.41
CA ALA A 327 4.62 -3.25 -1.53
C ALA A 327 3.77 -4.28 -2.30
N GLY A 328 2.81 -4.91 -1.64
CA GLY A 328 2.03 -6.05 -2.13
C GLY A 328 2.36 -7.34 -1.40
N ASN A 329 1.50 -8.35 -1.54
CA ASN A 329 1.61 -9.64 -0.85
C ASN A 329 1.86 -10.81 -1.82
N TRP A 330 2.59 -10.56 -2.90
CA TRP A 330 2.96 -11.55 -3.93
C TRP A 330 4.40 -12.02 -3.78
N GLY A 331 4.82 -12.34 -2.56
CA GLY A 331 6.18 -12.80 -2.30
C GLY A 331 6.42 -14.28 -2.62
N LYS A 332 5.34 -15.08 -2.77
CA LYS A 332 5.37 -16.50 -3.10
C LYS A 332 4.31 -16.89 -4.11
N ASP A 333 4.61 -17.90 -4.92
CA ASP A 333 3.62 -18.56 -5.78
C ASP A 333 2.82 -19.64 -5.01
N SER A 334 1.87 -20.28 -5.70
CA SER A 334 1.05 -21.37 -5.15
C SER A 334 1.84 -22.62 -4.76
N TYR A 335 3.10 -22.73 -5.19
CA TYR A 335 4.01 -23.84 -4.84
C TYR A 335 4.96 -23.46 -3.70
N GLY A 336 4.87 -22.23 -3.16
CA GLY A 336 5.73 -21.74 -2.10
C GLY A 336 7.09 -21.18 -2.57
N ASN A 337 7.34 -21.09 -3.88
CA ASN A 337 8.56 -20.49 -4.42
C ASN A 337 8.54 -18.98 -4.27
N THR A 338 9.70 -18.39 -4.03
CA THR A 338 9.82 -16.94 -3.95
C THR A 338 9.59 -16.30 -5.32
N ILE A 339 8.68 -15.31 -5.37
CA ILE A 339 8.43 -14.48 -6.54
C ILE A 339 9.22 -13.18 -6.44
N TYR A 340 9.91 -12.83 -7.53
CA TYR A 340 10.48 -11.51 -7.77
C TYR A 340 9.60 -10.76 -8.78
N GLY A 341 9.64 -9.42 -8.73
CA GLY A 341 8.76 -8.60 -9.57
C GLY A 341 7.32 -8.46 -9.05
N GLY A 342 7.06 -8.89 -7.79
CA GLY A 342 5.74 -8.87 -7.18
C GLY A 342 5.28 -7.51 -6.65
N ILE A 343 6.07 -6.46 -6.81
CA ILE A 343 5.69 -5.09 -6.39
C ILE A 343 4.47 -4.63 -7.20
N LEU A 344 3.50 -4.01 -6.55
CA LEU A 344 2.27 -3.51 -7.17
C LEU A 344 2.35 -2.02 -7.53
N SER A 345 1.45 -1.53 -8.38
CA SER A 345 1.20 -0.10 -8.56
C SER A 345 0.28 0.40 -7.41
N PRO A 346 0.54 1.61 -6.82
CA PRO A 346 1.56 2.59 -7.17
C PRO A 346 2.90 2.44 -6.43
N ALA A 347 3.13 1.33 -5.70
CA ALA A 347 4.38 1.08 -4.98
C ALA A 347 5.62 0.99 -5.90
N ASN A 348 5.45 0.73 -7.19
CA ASN A 348 6.51 0.75 -8.20
C ASN A 348 7.02 2.16 -8.53
N SER A 349 6.35 3.22 -8.08
CA SER A 349 6.84 4.59 -8.28
C SER A 349 8.11 4.85 -7.45
N PRO A 350 9.18 5.43 -8.05
CA PRO A 350 10.37 5.80 -7.30
C PRO A 350 10.13 6.95 -6.31
N ARG A 351 9.02 7.66 -6.46
CA ARG A 351 8.71 8.88 -5.69
C ARG A 351 8.10 8.60 -4.32
N VAL A 352 7.46 7.46 -4.14
CA VAL A 352 6.79 7.06 -2.90
C VAL A 352 7.73 6.27 -1.98
N ILE A 353 7.35 6.14 -0.72
CA ILE A 353 7.97 5.21 0.23
C ILE A 353 7.22 3.88 0.11
N THR A 354 7.89 2.88 -0.47
CA THR A 354 7.33 1.53 -0.63
C THR A 354 7.75 0.67 0.54
N VAL A 355 6.77 0.09 1.23
CA VAL A 355 6.99 -0.65 2.47
C VAL A 355 6.66 -2.13 2.29
N GLY A 356 7.66 -3.00 2.49
CA GLY A 356 7.49 -4.44 2.65
C GLY A 356 7.20 -4.81 4.10
N ALA A 357 6.87 -6.07 4.35
CA ALA A 357 6.55 -6.55 5.68
C ALA A 357 7.67 -7.40 6.28
N THR A 358 7.96 -7.21 7.59
CA THR A 358 8.73 -8.14 8.41
C THR A 358 7.82 -9.03 9.24
N ASN A 359 8.30 -10.25 9.51
CA ASN A 359 7.84 -11.09 10.58
C ASN A 359 8.80 -10.93 11.76
N THR A 360 8.28 -10.40 12.87
CA THR A 360 9.02 -10.12 14.12
C THR A 360 9.25 -11.36 14.97
N GLN A 361 8.90 -12.56 14.48
CA GLN A 361 8.96 -13.83 15.22
C GLN A 361 8.25 -13.77 16.58
N GLN A 362 7.38 -12.79 16.78
CA GLN A 362 6.68 -12.49 18.05
C GLN A 362 7.64 -12.18 19.21
N THR A 363 8.80 -11.65 18.90
CA THR A 363 9.78 -11.17 19.89
C THR A 363 9.93 -9.67 19.85
N ASN A 364 10.48 -9.10 20.91
CA ASN A 364 10.85 -7.69 20.97
C ASN A 364 12.26 -7.43 20.40
N GLN A 365 12.95 -8.48 19.98
CA GLN A 365 14.32 -8.40 19.46
C GLN A 365 14.29 -8.23 17.95
N ARG A 366 14.86 -7.15 17.44
CA ARG A 366 14.97 -6.93 15.98
C ARG A 366 16.01 -7.81 15.30
N SER A 367 16.87 -8.47 16.07
CA SER A 367 17.95 -9.32 15.54
C SER A 367 17.48 -10.63 14.91
N ASP A 368 16.26 -11.06 15.22
CA ASP A 368 15.62 -12.27 14.68
C ASP A 368 14.51 -11.95 13.64
N ASP A 369 14.28 -10.66 13.36
CA ASP A 369 13.33 -10.22 12.35
C ASP A 369 13.72 -10.76 10.96
N VAL A 370 12.75 -11.24 10.21
CA VAL A 370 12.92 -11.68 8.83
C VAL A 370 11.89 -11.04 7.91
N VAL A 371 12.21 -10.95 6.63
CA VAL A 371 11.20 -10.51 5.63
C VAL A 371 10.07 -11.53 5.60
N ALA A 372 8.84 -11.08 5.79
CA ALA A 372 7.66 -11.94 5.73
C ALA A 372 7.59 -12.65 4.36
N SER A 373 7.23 -13.93 4.37
CA SER A 373 7.28 -14.78 3.18
C SER A 373 6.39 -14.27 2.03
N TYR A 374 5.27 -13.68 2.39
CA TYR A 374 4.31 -13.11 1.45
C TYR A 374 4.72 -11.70 0.94
N SER A 375 5.62 -10.99 1.62
CA SER A 375 6.01 -9.64 1.22
C SER A 375 6.55 -9.61 -0.19
N SER A 376 5.99 -8.77 -1.05
CA SER A 376 6.42 -8.58 -2.42
C SER A 376 7.88 -8.11 -2.50
N ARG A 377 8.59 -8.61 -3.49
CA ARG A 377 10.01 -8.34 -3.77
C ARG A 377 10.18 -7.79 -5.16
N GLY A 378 11.07 -6.81 -5.29
CA GLY A 378 11.51 -6.27 -6.57
C GLY A 378 12.53 -7.18 -7.30
N PRO A 379 13.13 -6.67 -8.37
CA PRO A 379 12.88 -5.36 -8.97
C PRO A 379 11.47 -5.23 -9.54
N THR A 380 10.97 -3.99 -9.75
CA THR A 380 9.64 -3.78 -10.31
C THR A 380 9.56 -4.32 -11.74
N LEU A 381 8.41 -4.89 -12.11
CA LEU A 381 8.13 -5.24 -13.50
C LEU A 381 8.19 -3.96 -14.37
N VAL A 382 8.51 -4.11 -15.65
CA VAL A 382 8.62 -3.06 -16.67
C VAL A 382 9.83 -2.14 -16.49
N ASP A 383 9.99 -1.49 -15.31
CA ASP A 383 11.01 -0.45 -15.12
C ASP A 383 12.28 -0.92 -14.39
N GLY A 384 12.27 -2.11 -13.77
CA GLY A 384 13.43 -2.70 -13.10
C GLY A 384 13.93 -1.94 -11.86
N ILE A 385 13.06 -1.15 -11.21
CA ILE A 385 13.41 -0.35 -10.03
C ILE A 385 13.53 -1.25 -8.81
N VAL A 386 14.59 -1.04 -8.01
CA VAL A 386 14.77 -1.76 -6.73
C VAL A 386 13.72 -1.28 -5.73
N LYS A 387 12.89 -2.20 -5.26
CA LYS A 387 11.81 -2.02 -4.28
C LYS A 387 11.65 -3.31 -3.44
N PRO A 388 11.09 -3.25 -2.22
CA PRO A 388 10.64 -2.07 -1.48
C PRO A 388 11.81 -1.17 -1.04
N ASP A 389 11.51 0.06 -0.58
CA ASP A 389 12.51 0.99 -0.05
C ASP A 389 12.97 0.60 1.36
N LEU A 390 12.06 0.06 2.15
CA LEU A 390 12.29 -0.48 3.51
C LEU A 390 11.21 -1.49 3.86
N VAL A 391 11.38 -2.16 4.99
CA VAL A 391 10.39 -3.07 5.58
C VAL A 391 10.01 -2.59 6.98
N ALA A 392 8.80 -2.93 7.42
CA ALA A 392 8.32 -2.66 8.78
C ALA A 392 7.48 -3.84 9.29
N PRO A 393 7.20 -3.93 10.60
CA PRO A 393 6.34 -4.97 11.15
C PRO A 393 4.99 -4.99 10.44
N GLY A 394 4.66 -6.12 9.84
CA GLY A 394 3.41 -6.29 9.07
C GLY A 394 2.87 -7.71 9.19
N ASN A 395 3.52 -8.57 9.98
CA ASN A 395 3.07 -9.93 10.23
C ASN A 395 2.51 -10.03 11.65
N ARG A 396 1.24 -10.46 11.77
CA ARG A 396 0.56 -10.63 13.04
C ARG A 396 0.45 -9.30 13.83
N THR A 397 0.00 -8.25 13.18
CA THR A 397 -0.17 -6.94 13.80
C THR A 397 -1.58 -6.79 14.36
N GLY A 398 -1.68 -6.48 15.64
CA GLY A 398 -2.96 -6.19 16.31
C GLY A 398 -3.30 -4.71 16.22
N ALA A 399 -4.52 -4.39 15.86
CA ALA A 399 -5.06 -3.03 15.87
C ALA A 399 -6.59 -3.04 15.84
N ALA A 400 -7.15 -1.84 15.85
CA ALA A 400 -8.57 -1.58 15.89
C ALA A 400 -9.41 -2.39 14.89
N GLU A 401 -10.52 -2.93 15.35
CA GLU A 401 -11.53 -3.62 14.56
C GLU A 401 -12.80 -2.77 14.46
N THR A 402 -13.50 -2.80 13.36
CA THR A 402 -14.82 -2.19 13.24
C THR A 402 -15.91 -3.18 13.62
N SER A 403 -16.87 -2.75 14.41
CA SER A 403 -18.04 -3.57 14.77
C SER A 403 -18.97 -3.86 13.57
N ALA A 404 -18.75 -3.18 12.44
CA ALA A 404 -19.53 -3.36 11.22
C ALA A 404 -18.92 -4.40 10.27
N ALA A 405 -17.65 -4.80 10.47
CA ALA A 405 -16.99 -5.80 9.63
C ALA A 405 -17.37 -7.22 10.06
N PRO A 406 -17.65 -8.13 9.13
CA PRO A 406 -17.67 -9.55 9.45
C PRO A 406 -16.26 -9.95 9.89
N PRO A 407 -16.09 -10.86 10.87
CA PRO A 407 -14.80 -11.33 11.28
C PRO A 407 -14.02 -11.85 10.06
N ALA A 408 -12.84 -11.32 9.85
CA ALA A 408 -11.96 -11.74 8.75
C ALA A 408 -11.60 -13.22 8.94
N GLY A 409 -12.35 -14.13 8.31
CA GLY A 409 -12.17 -15.58 8.46
C GLY A 409 -13.46 -16.38 8.49
N GLY A 410 -14.63 -15.72 8.57
CA GLY A 410 -15.92 -16.41 8.48
C GLY A 410 -16.21 -16.83 7.03
N SER A 411 -15.98 -18.12 6.70
CA SER A 411 -16.39 -18.69 5.43
C SER A 411 -17.92 -18.77 5.38
N SER A 412 -18.55 -17.73 4.84
CA SER A 412 -19.89 -17.85 4.29
C SER A 412 -19.78 -17.95 2.78
N GLY A 413 -20.23 -19.06 2.24
CA GLY A 413 -20.00 -19.48 0.88
C GLY A 413 -20.49 -18.51 -0.18
N GLY A 414 -19.77 -18.47 -1.28
CA GLY A 414 -20.24 -18.02 -2.57
C GLY A 414 -19.60 -16.73 -3.07
N GLY A 415 -18.43 -16.85 -3.68
CA GLY A 415 -17.82 -15.77 -4.44
C GLY A 415 -16.30 -15.97 -4.57
N GLY A 416 -15.91 -16.93 -5.43
CA GLY A 416 -14.48 -17.25 -5.65
C GLY A 416 -13.73 -16.12 -6.34
N GLY A 417 -13.23 -15.17 -5.55
CA GLY A 417 -12.14 -14.30 -5.99
C GLY A 417 -10.79 -14.98 -5.75
N LEU A 418 -9.83 -14.77 -6.64
CA LEU A 418 -8.51 -15.40 -6.66
C LEU A 418 -7.76 -15.41 -5.31
N ILE A 419 -8.08 -14.51 -4.38
CA ILE A 419 -7.42 -14.34 -3.07
C ILE A 419 -8.03 -15.24 -2.00
N GLY A 420 -9.34 -15.48 -2.00
CA GLY A 420 -9.98 -16.41 -1.05
C GLY A 420 -9.47 -17.84 -1.24
N GLY A 421 -9.21 -18.25 -2.50
CA GLY A 421 -8.61 -19.55 -2.82
C GLY A 421 -7.14 -19.68 -2.39
N LEU A 422 -6.40 -18.59 -2.38
CA LEU A 422 -4.98 -18.57 -2.04
C LEU A 422 -4.75 -18.70 -0.53
N VAL A 423 -5.60 -18.08 0.29
CA VAL A 423 -5.54 -18.18 1.77
C VAL A 423 -5.82 -19.60 2.24
N GLY A 424 -6.80 -20.27 1.62
CA GLY A 424 -7.10 -21.68 1.90
C GLY A 424 -6.02 -22.66 1.42
N ALA A 425 -5.36 -22.36 0.30
CA ALA A 425 -4.33 -23.21 -0.29
C ALA A 425 -2.97 -23.12 0.40
N LEU A 426 -2.69 -22.03 1.12
CA LEU A 426 -1.40 -21.81 1.80
C LEU A 426 -1.38 -22.33 3.25
N GLY A 427 -2.46 -22.94 3.75
CA GLY A 427 -2.50 -23.53 5.11
C GLY A 427 -2.28 -22.50 6.24
N LEU A 428 -2.52 -21.22 6.00
CA LEU A 428 -2.30 -20.12 6.94
C LEU A 428 -3.49 -19.89 7.90
N GLY A 429 -4.47 -20.78 7.89
CA GLY A 429 -5.61 -20.78 8.81
C GLY A 429 -5.27 -21.50 10.11
N GLY A 430 -4.49 -20.90 10.97
CA GLY A 430 -4.37 -21.34 12.36
C GLY A 430 -5.62 -20.95 13.13
N SER A 431 -6.30 -21.93 13.73
CA SER A 431 -7.45 -21.73 14.60
C SER A 431 -7.02 -21.28 16.00
N ASP A 432 -6.47 -20.06 16.12
CA ASP A 432 -6.26 -19.48 17.43
C ASP A 432 -7.35 -18.41 17.64
N THR A 433 -8.18 -18.65 18.66
CA THR A 433 -9.25 -17.74 19.07
C THR A 433 -8.70 -16.34 19.31
N PRO A 434 -9.28 -15.29 18.72
CA PRO A 434 -8.90 -13.91 19.06
C PRO A 434 -9.12 -13.68 20.56
N PRO A 435 -8.33 -12.82 21.19
CA PRO A 435 -8.63 -12.40 22.55
C PRO A 435 -10.04 -11.85 22.59
N ALA A 436 -10.79 -12.20 23.62
CA ALA A 436 -12.25 -11.98 23.78
C ALA A 436 -12.67 -10.51 23.91
N SER A 437 -11.87 -9.54 23.46
CA SER A 437 -12.26 -8.15 23.34
C SER A 437 -12.64 -7.88 21.90
N GLY A 438 -13.92 -7.83 21.56
CA GLY A 438 -14.43 -7.54 20.22
C GLY A 438 -14.05 -6.15 19.64
N THR A 439 -12.89 -5.62 20.03
CA THR A 439 -12.41 -4.27 19.72
C THR A 439 -11.12 -4.28 18.90
N TYR A 440 -10.37 -5.37 18.88
CA TYR A 440 -9.11 -5.50 18.15
C TYR A 440 -9.05 -6.83 17.42
N GLN A 441 -8.48 -6.80 16.24
CA GLN A 441 -8.17 -8.00 15.45
C GLN A 441 -6.69 -8.01 15.08
N ILE A 442 -6.22 -9.18 14.65
CA ILE A 442 -4.82 -9.40 14.31
C ILE A 442 -4.76 -9.83 12.86
N LEU A 443 -4.04 -9.05 12.05
CA LEU A 443 -3.94 -9.25 10.62
C LEU A 443 -2.47 -9.24 10.17
N SER A 444 -2.21 -9.83 8.99
CA SER A 444 -0.89 -9.83 8.36
C SER A 444 -0.98 -9.26 6.95
N GLY A 445 0.02 -8.48 6.55
CA GLY A 445 0.10 -7.89 5.22
C GLY A 445 1.06 -6.71 5.15
N THR A 446 1.57 -6.42 3.98
CA THR A 446 2.29 -5.15 3.73
C THR A 446 1.39 -3.94 3.95
N SER A 447 0.07 -4.14 3.90
CA SER A 447 -0.96 -3.16 4.27
C SER A 447 -0.82 -2.65 5.70
N PHE A 448 -0.25 -3.45 6.60
CA PHE A 448 -0.08 -3.11 8.02
C PHE A 448 1.33 -2.63 8.33
N ALA A 449 2.29 -2.98 7.49
CA ALA A 449 3.63 -2.40 7.52
C ALA A 449 3.64 -0.93 7.07
N ALA A 450 2.86 -0.58 6.05
CA ALA A 450 2.78 0.78 5.53
C ALA A 450 2.27 1.80 6.58
N PRO A 451 1.17 1.57 7.33
CA PRO A 451 0.71 2.51 8.34
C PRO A 451 1.69 2.70 9.51
N ALA A 452 2.47 1.68 9.87
CA ALA A 452 3.54 1.85 10.86
C ALA A 452 4.58 2.89 10.41
N VAL A 453 4.95 2.86 9.11
CA VAL A 453 5.82 3.89 8.51
C VAL A 453 5.11 5.23 8.40
N SER A 454 3.81 5.26 8.09
CA SER A 454 3.02 6.50 8.03
C SER A 454 2.98 7.21 9.39
N GLY A 455 2.77 6.46 10.47
CA GLY A 455 2.86 6.98 11.84
C GLY A 455 4.26 7.49 12.18
N THR A 456 5.31 6.73 11.82
CA THR A 456 6.71 7.16 11.99
C THR A 456 6.99 8.48 11.26
N VAL A 457 6.49 8.64 10.03
CA VAL A 457 6.60 9.90 9.29
C VAL A 457 5.87 11.05 10.00
N ALA A 458 4.71 10.78 10.62
CA ALA A 458 4.01 11.80 11.38
C ALA A 458 4.82 12.29 12.60
N LEU A 459 5.45 11.36 13.33
CA LEU A 459 6.38 11.72 14.42
C LEU A 459 7.57 12.55 13.92
N MET A 460 8.16 12.16 12.79
CA MET A 460 9.27 12.90 12.17
C MET A 460 8.85 14.32 11.78
N LEU A 461 7.65 14.50 11.22
CA LEU A 461 7.13 15.79 10.78
C LEU A 461 6.69 16.68 11.93
N GLU A 462 6.23 16.12 13.04
CA GLU A 462 6.02 16.87 14.28
C GLU A 462 7.36 17.39 14.82
N ALA A 463 8.36 16.52 14.93
CA ALA A 463 9.69 16.88 15.41
C ALA A 463 10.39 17.89 14.50
N ASN A 464 10.20 17.80 13.18
CA ASN A 464 10.76 18.74 12.21
C ASN A 464 9.79 18.98 11.04
N PRO A 465 8.91 20.00 11.12
CA PRO A 465 7.94 20.33 10.09
C PRO A 465 8.53 20.72 8.72
N SER A 466 9.83 21.06 8.65
CA SER A 466 10.52 21.45 7.41
C SER A 466 10.95 20.26 6.56
N LEU A 467 10.82 19.01 7.04
CA LEU A 467 11.15 17.83 6.25
C LEU A 467 10.30 17.74 5.00
N THR A 468 10.97 17.60 3.87
CA THR A 468 10.33 17.32 2.59
C THR A 468 10.03 15.82 2.45
N PRO A 469 9.14 15.40 1.53
CA PRO A 469 8.88 13.98 1.27
C PRO A 469 10.15 13.18 0.97
N GLN A 470 11.05 13.75 0.17
CA GLN A 470 12.33 13.13 -0.19
C GLN A 470 13.27 13.00 1.01
N MET A 471 13.29 14.00 1.89
CA MET A 471 14.07 13.95 3.14
C MET A 471 13.53 12.87 4.07
N CYS A 472 12.21 12.78 4.26
CA CYS A 472 11.61 11.71 5.06
C CYS A 472 12.00 10.33 4.53
N LYS A 473 11.87 10.11 3.22
CA LYS A 473 12.28 8.87 2.57
C LYS A 473 13.76 8.57 2.79
N ALA A 474 14.64 9.53 2.55
CA ALA A 474 16.09 9.35 2.68
C ALA A 474 16.50 9.05 4.13
N VAL A 475 15.92 9.73 5.12
CA VAL A 475 16.18 9.48 6.54
C VAL A 475 15.76 8.07 6.92
N LEU A 476 14.53 7.66 6.59
CA LEU A 476 14.04 6.32 6.88
C LEU A 476 14.91 5.23 6.27
N MET A 477 15.26 5.34 4.97
CA MET A 477 16.12 4.35 4.30
C MET A 477 17.53 4.29 4.89
N ARG A 478 18.07 5.43 5.34
CA ARG A 478 19.42 5.49 5.89
C ARG A 478 19.51 4.98 7.33
N THR A 479 18.46 5.20 8.13
CA THR A 479 18.43 4.87 9.56
C THR A 479 17.77 3.54 9.87
N ALA A 480 17.08 2.93 8.91
CA ALA A 480 16.51 1.59 9.05
C ALA A 480 17.62 0.58 9.41
N GLN A 481 17.33 -0.27 10.39
CA GLN A 481 18.22 -1.35 10.76
C GLN A 481 18.32 -2.39 9.63
N ARG A 482 19.54 -2.85 9.33
CA ARG A 482 19.75 -3.94 8.37
C ARG A 482 19.28 -5.26 8.98
N LEU A 483 18.53 -6.04 8.21
CA LEU A 483 18.13 -7.38 8.63
C LEU A 483 19.31 -8.37 8.55
N PRO A 484 19.50 -9.24 9.54
CA PRO A 484 20.69 -10.13 9.64
C PRO A 484 20.92 -11.04 8.43
N VAL A 485 19.85 -11.42 7.74
CA VAL A 485 19.93 -12.33 6.57
C VAL A 485 20.52 -11.65 5.32
N TYR A 486 20.46 -10.31 5.23
CA TYR A 486 21.02 -9.58 4.08
C TYR A 486 22.56 -9.54 4.09
N GLU A 487 23.20 -9.62 5.25
CA GLU A 487 24.68 -9.63 5.30
C GLU A 487 25.29 -10.92 4.75
N ARG A 488 24.51 -12.03 4.68
CA ARG A 488 24.96 -13.31 4.12
C ARG A 488 24.76 -13.44 2.60
N MET A 489 23.98 -12.56 1.97
CA MET A 489 23.70 -12.62 0.53
C MET A 489 24.57 -11.67 -0.30
N VAL A 490 25.36 -10.80 0.32
CA VAL A 490 26.21 -9.81 -0.33
C VAL A 490 27.71 -10.16 -0.16
N GLN A 491 28.03 -11.29 0.49
CA GLN A 491 29.34 -11.92 0.48
C GLN A 491 29.36 -13.10 -0.51
#